data_d750c221718a97c9cae2b9c5b7d020cb
#
_entry.id   d750c221718a97c9cae2b9c5b7d020cb
#
_cell.length_a   1.000
_cell.length_b   1.000
_cell.length_c   1.000
_cell.angle_alpha   90.00
_cell.angle_beta   90.00
_cell.angle_gamma   90.00
#
_symmetry.space_group_name_H-M   'P 1'
#
loop_
_entity.id
_entity.type
_entity.pdbx_description
1 polymer ?
#
loop_
_entity_poly.entity_id
_entity_poly.type
_entity_poly.pdbx_seq_one_letter_code
_entity_poly.pdbx_strand_id
1 'polypeptide(L)'
;MAFNTSYHDRPVNFLSGGEKARLALAKFMVTPANVLFLDEPTNHLDIPSKQMLEEALRSFEGTVLAISHDRFFLRQIATRVLAFDEGKITDYEGDYAYYLSKNDKAGSRDQILTAKKKEIEKTQIVSKSKMSKAEKAKLKKEKAKAFGGGSGQAKVNKNAGRWN
;
A
#
# COMPACT_ATOMS: atom_id res chain seq x y z
N MET A 1 -16.92 0.74 -6.32
CA MET A 1 -16.39 1.86 -5.50
C MET A 1 -17.38 2.20 -4.42
N ALA A 2 -17.01 2.05 -3.15
CA ALA A 2 -17.94 2.34 -2.05
C ALA A 2 -17.61 3.72 -1.47
N PHE A 3 -18.40 4.71 -1.84
CA PHE A 3 -18.53 5.94 -1.07
C PHE A 3 -19.63 5.74 -0.02
N ASN A 4 -19.36 6.14 1.21
CA ASN A 4 -20.39 6.19 2.24
C ASN A 4 -21.46 7.18 1.80
N THR A 5 -22.74 6.85 1.97
CA THR A 5 -23.87 7.70 1.58
C THR A 5 -23.82 9.11 2.15
N SER A 6 -23.17 9.31 3.29
CA SER A 6 -22.94 10.64 3.91
C SER A 6 -22.05 11.58 3.08
N TYR A 7 -21.40 11.09 2.02
CA TYR A 7 -20.52 11.89 1.16
C TYR A 7 -21.19 12.39 -0.12
N HIS A 8 -22.41 11.93 -0.45
CA HIS A 8 -23.07 12.25 -1.72
C HIS A 8 -23.32 13.74 -1.91
N ASP A 9 -23.65 14.46 -0.85
CA ASP A 9 -23.93 15.90 -0.87
C ASP A 9 -22.72 16.77 -0.54
N ARG A 10 -21.53 16.16 -0.36
CA ARG A 10 -20.33 16.88 0.02
C ARG A 10 -19.70 17.53 -1.21
N PRO A 11 -19.45 18.85 -1.22
CA PRO A 11 -18.74 19.50 -2.30
C PRO A 11 -17.32 18.89 -2.49
N VAL A 12 -16.90 18.74 -3.76
CA VAL A 12 -15.62 18.09 -4.13
C VAL A 12 -14.42 18.74 -3.44
N ASN A 13 -14.50 20.04 -3.14
CA ASN A 13 -13.42 20.77 -2.46
C ASN A 13 -13.07 20.20 -1.08
N PHE A 14 -14.03 19.59 -0.39
CA PHE A 14 -13.87 19.00 0.94
C PHE A 14 -13.42 17.54 0.92
N LEU A 15 -13.26 16.95 -0.25
CA LEU A 15 -12.74 15.60 -0.39
C LEU A 15 -11.22 15.58 -0.19
N SER A 16 -10.72 14.52 0.46
CA SER A 16 -9.30 14.20 0.53
C SER A 16 -8.72 13.92 -0.87
N GLY A 17 -7.39 13.97 -1.01
CA GLY A 17 -6.73 13.66 -2.29
C GLY A 17 -7.11 12.28 -2.83
N GLY A 18 -7.14 11.25 -1.98
CA GLY A 18 -7.55 9.90 -2.36
C GLY A 18 -9.03 9.78 -2.75
N GLU A 19 -9.93 10.52 -2.09
CA GLU A 19 -11.34 10.56 -2.47
C GLU A 19 -11.56 11.28 -3.81
N LYS A 20 -10.84 12.38 -4.05
CA LYS A 20 -10.84 13.07 -5.35
C LYS A 20 -10.35 12.16 -6.47
N ALA A 21 -9.28 11.40 -6.22
CA ALA A 21 -8.75 10.46 -7.19
C ALA A 21 -9.74 9.33 -7.51
N ARG A 22 -10.40 8.76 -6.50
CA ARG A 22 -11.46 7.75 -6.70
C ARG A 22 -12.66 8.32 -7.46
N LEU A 23 -13.06 9.55 -7.18
CA LEU A 23 -14.13 10.22 -7.89
C LEU A 23 -13.77 10.47 -9.36
N ALA A 24 -12.53 10.90 -9.64
CA ALA A 24 -12.03 11.05 -11.01
C ALA A 24 -12.02 9.71 -11.75
N LEU A 25 -11.60 8.62 -11.09
CA LEU A 25 -11.67 7.27 -11.62
C LEU A 25 -13.09 6.84 -11.96
N ALA A 26 -14.03 7.06 -11.03
CA ALA A 26 -15.43 6.74 -11.27
C ALA A 26 -15.99 7.52 -12.47
N LYS A 27 -15.64 8.80 -12.59
CA LYS A 27 -16.05 9.65 -13.69
C LYS A 27 -15.55 9.13 -15.04
N PHE A 28 -14.27 8.74 -15.13
CA PHE A 28 -13.75 8.23 -16.40
C PHE A 28 -14.35 6.86 -16.78
N MET A 29 -14.66 5.99 -15.82
CA MET A 29 -15.30 4.70 -16.07
C MET A 29 -16.70 4.80 -16.66
N VAL A 30 -17.43 5.88 -16.35
CA VAL A 30 -18.79 6.10 -16.87
C VAL A 30 -18.83 7.01 -18.09
N THR A 31 -17.71 7.63 -18.46
CA THR A 31 -17.63 8.52 -19.62
C THR A 31 -17.20 7.72 -20.85
N PRO A 32 -18.00 7.63 -21.91
CA PRO A 32 -17.60 6.95 -23.12
C PRO A 32 -16.36 7.60 -23.73
N ALA A 33 -15.30 6.83 -23.91
CA ALA A 33 -14.08 7.29 -24.55
C ALA A 33 -13.43 6.13 -25.31
N ASN A 34 -12.86 6.41 -26.47
CA ASN A 34 -12.11 5.43 -27.24
C ASN A 34 -10.61 5.47 -26.95
N VAL A 35 -10.14 6.59 -26.40
CA VAL A 35 -8.73 6.81 -26.08
C VAL A 35 -8.62 7.51 -24.73
N LEU A 36 -7.74 7.02 -23.88
CA LEU A 36 -7.38 7.63 -22.60
C LEU A 36 -5.92 8.07 -22.63
N PHE A 37 -5.67 9.32 -22.25
CA PHE A 37 -4.33 9.85 -21.98
C PHE A 37 -4.16 10.03 -20.49
N LEU A 38 -3.20 9.35 -19.92
CA LEU A 38 -2.94 9.36 -18.47
C LEU A 38 -1.51 9.82 -18.20
N ASP A 39 -1.37 10.88 -17.44
CA ASP A 39 -0.07 11.40 -17.00
C ASP A 39 0.08 11.15 -15.50
N GLU A 40 1.05 10.29 -15.12
CA GLU A 40 1.34 9.87 -13.76
C GLU A 40 0.09 9.49 -12.93
N PRO A 41 -0.79 8.61 -13.45
CA PRO A 41 -2.11 8.38 -12.86
C PRO A 41 -2.07 7.70 -11.48
N THR A 42 -0.92 7.17 -11.08
CA THR A 42 -0.72 6.52 -9.78
C THR A 42 -0.26 7.47 -8.68
N ASN A 43 0.05 8.74 -9.02
CA ASN A 43 0.49 9.73 -8.05
C ASN A 43 -0.61 10.03 -7.03
N HIS A 44 -0.21 10.12 -5.76
CA HIS A 44 -1.10 10.41 -4.64
C HIS A 44 -2.21 9.36 -4.39
N LEU A 45 -2.17 8.21 -5.07
CA LEU A 45 -3.07 7.10 -4.80
C LEU A 45 -2.54 6.20 -3.69
N ASP A 46 -3.42 5.79 -2.78
CA ASP A 46 -3.17 4.68 -1.87
C ASP A 46 -3.20 3.33 -2.62
N ILE A 47 -2.70 2.29 -1.98
CA ILE A 47 -2.60 0.96 -2.61
C ILE A 47 -3.97 0.44 -3.12
N PRO A 48 -5.07 0.52 -2.35
CA PRO A 48 -6.37 0.13 -2.84
C PRO A 48 -6.82 0.91 -4.07
N SER A 49 -6.60 2.23 -4.10
CA SER A 49 -6.97 3.07 -5.25
C SER A 49 -6.13 2.75 -6.50
N LYS A 50 -4.84 2.40 -6.34
CA LYS A 50 -4.02 1.92 -7.46
C LYS A 50 -4.56 0.64 -8.05
N GLN A 51 -4.92 -0.33 -7.22
CA GLN A 51 -5.50 -1.60 -7.69
C GLN A 51 -6.81 -1.39 -8.44
N MET A 52 -7.67 -0.49 -7.95
CA MET A 52 -8.91 -0.13 -8.65
C MET A 52 -8.64 0.53 -10.01
N LEU A 53 -7.63 1.41 -10.10
CA LEU A 53 -7.21 2.01 -11.36
C LEU A 53 -6.72 0.94 -12.34
N GLU A 54 -5.85 0.05 -11.90
CA GLU A 54 -5.31 -1.03 -12.72
C GLU A 54 -6.43 -1.94 -13.26
N GLU A 55 -7.39 -2.31 -12.43
CA GLU A 55 -8.53 -3.13 -12.81
C GLU A 55 -9.44 -2.40 -13.81
N ALA A 56 -9.71 -1.11 -13.58
CA ALA A 56 -10.49 -0.28 -14.48
C ALA A 56 -9.82 -0.15 -15.86
N LEU A 57 -8.50 0.01 -15.90
CA LEU A 57 -7.75 0.13 -17.14
C LEU A 57 -7.67 -1.20 -17.90
N ARG A 58 -7.59 -2.34 -17.21
CA ARG A 58 -7.64 -3.66 -17.85
C ARG A 58 -8.98 -3.97 -18.50
N SER A 59 -10.06 -3.48 -17.89
CA SER A 59 -11.42 -3.66 -18.43
C SER A 59 -11.80 -2.62 -19.47
N PHE A 60 -10.94 -1.63 -19.74
CA PHE A 60 -11.21 -0.60 -20.73
C PHE A 60 -10.98 -1.13 -22.15
N GLU A 61 -12.02 -1.09 -22.98
CA GLU A 61 -11.98 -1.64 -24.35
C GLU A 61 -11.28 -0.73 -25.38
N GLY A 62 -10.93 0.51 -24.97
CA GLY A 62 -10.27 1.48 -25.83
C GLY A 62 -8.74 1.45 -25.76
N THR A 63 -8.12 2.45 -26.37
CA THR A 63 -6.66 2.65 -26.32
C THR A 63 -6.28 3.46 -25.08
N VAL A 64 -5.30 2.97 -24.32
CA VAL A 64 -4.73 3.69 -23.19
C VAL A 64 -3.30 4.09 -23.52
N LEU A 65 -2.99 5.39 -23.48
CA LEU A 65 -1.63 5.92 -23.48
C LEU A 65 -1.31 6.48 -22.11
N ALA A 66 -0.40 5.84 -21.40
CA ALA A 66 -0.03 6.24 -20.06
C ALA A 66 1.47 6.59 -19.94
N ILE A 67 1.76 7.68 -19.27
CA ILE A 67 3.11 8.04 -18.82
C ILE A 67 3.17 7.75 -17.34
N SER A 68 4.11 6.93 -16.89
CA SER A 68 4.28 6.63 -15.45
C SER A 68 5.70 6.23 -15.10
N HIS A 69 6.11 6.58 -13.89
CA HIS A 69 7.32 6.09 -13.24
C HIS A 69 7.04 4.88 -12.33
N ASP A 70 5.78 4.52 -12.13
CA ASP A 70 5.39 3.36 -11.31
C ASP A 70 5.55 2.07 -12.11
N ARG A 71 6.66 1.36 -11.87
CA ARG A 71 6.99 0.12 -12.57
C ARG A 71 6.02 -1.01 -12.28
N PHE A 72 5.37 -1.02 -11.10
CA PHE A 72 4.34 -2.01 -10.81
C PHE A 72 3.13 -1.78 -11.67
N PHE A 73 2.69 -0.54 -11.76
CA PHE A 73 1.62 -0.13 -12.64
C PHE A 73 1.91 -0.49 -14.10
N LEU A 74 3.11 -0.14 -14.62
CA LEU A 74 3.49 -0.47 -15.98
C LEU A 74 3.51 -1.98 -16.23
N ARG A 75 3.99 -2.80 -15.29
CA ARG A 75 3.96 -4.27 -15.39
C ARG A 75 2.55 -4.85 -15.45
N GLN A 76 1.57 -4.16 -14.89
CA GLN A 76 0.20 -4.64 -14.81
C GLN A 76 -0.62 -4.30 -16.05
N ILE A 77 -0.32 -3.18 -16.71
CA ILE A 77 -1.18 -2.65 -17.78
C ILE A 77 -0.52 -2.55 -19.16
N ALA A 78 0.82 -2.40 -19.22
CA ALA A 78 1.49 -2.16 -20.50
C ALA A 78 1.50 -3.41 -21.38
N THR A 79 0.95 -3.28 -22.57
CA THR A 79 1.01 -4.27 -23.65
C THR A 79 2.02 -3.88 -24.72
N ARG A 80 2.42 -2.61 -24.76
CA ARG A 80 3.40 -2.02 -25.68
C ARG A 80 4.12 -0.89 -24.94
N VAL A 81 5.41 -0.73 -25.17
CA VAL A 81 6.21 0.31 -24.49
C VAL A 81 6.89 1.21 -25.51
N LEU A 82 6.64 2.50 -25.41
CA LEU A 82 7.36 3.54 -26.13
C LEU A 82 8.41 4.14 -25.21
N ALA A 83 9.67 3.80 -25.41
CA ALA A 83 10.77 4.35 -24.62
C ALA A 83 11.29 5.63 -25.28
N PHE A 84 11.32 6.70 -24.51
CA PHE A 84 11.86 7.98 -24.94
C PHE A 84 13.23 8.20 -24.28
N ASP A 85 14.29 8.14 -25.08
CA ASP A 85 15.67 8.33 -24.61
C ASP A 85 16.44 9.21 -25.59
N GLU A 86 17.11 10.25 -25.10
CA GLU A 86 17.96 11.17 -25.87
C GLU A 86 17.28 11.73 -27.14
N GLY A 87 15.99 12.06 -27.06
CA GLY A 87 15.22 12.61 -28.17
C GLY A 87 14.79 11.59 -29.22
N LYS A 88 15.01 10.30 -28.99
CA LYS A 88 14.55 9.21 -29.83
C LYS A 88 13.43 8.43 -29.16
N ILE A 89 12.47 7.99 -29.95
CA ILE A 89 11.43 7.07 -29.51
C ILE A 89 11.78 5.69 -30.04
N THR A 90 11.91 4.74 -29.13
CA THR A 90 12.06 3.32 -29.48
C THR A 90 10.81 2.58 -29.08
N ASP A 91 10.25 1.87 -30.04
CA ASP A 91 9.03 1.11 -29.86
C ASP A 91 9.34 -0.36 -29.53
N TYR A 92 8.74 -0.86 -28.47
CA TYR A 92 8.82 -2.24 -28.04
C TYR A 92 7.42 -2.86 -28.09
N GLU A 93 7.18 -3.67 -29.10
CA GLU A 93 5.91 -4.39 -29.29
C GLU A 93 5.81 -5.57 -28.33
N GLY A 94 5.63 -5.26 -27.06
CA GLY A 94 5.53 -6.21 -25.97
C GLY A 94 5.27 -5.52 -24.63
N ASP A 95 5.10 -6.34 -23.60
CA ASP A 95 4.87 -5.86 -22.24
C ASP A 95 6.11 -5.19 -21.62
N TYR A 96 5.95 -4.68 -20.41
CA TYR A 96 7.04 -4.03 -19.70
C TYR A 96 8.21 -4.99 -19.39
N ALA A 97 7.95 -6.30 -19.23
CA ALA A 97 9.01 -7.29 -19.02
C ALA A 97 9.82 -7.51 -20.30
N TYR A 98 9.17 -7.55 -21.46
CA TYR A 98 9.84 -7.60 -22.75
C TYR A 98 10.74 -6.36 -22.96
N TYR A 99 10.23 -5.15 -22.69
CA TYR A 99 11.03 -3.94 -22.75
C TYR A 99 12.29 -4.04 -21.90
N LEU A 100 12.17 -4.48 -20.63
CA LEU A 100 13.31 -4.64 -19.74
C LEU A 100 14.33 -5.67 -20.23
N SER A 101 13.88 -6.71 -20.91
CA SER A 101 14.76 -7.74 -21.49
C SER A 101 15.56 -7.26 -22.71
N LYS A 102 15.03 -6.28 -23.43
CA LYS A 102 15.65 -5.71 -24.63
C LYS A 102 16.46 -4.45 -24.36
N ASN A 103 16.21 -3.77 -23.26
CA ASN A 103 16.90 -2.55 -22.87
C ASN A 103 17.80 -2.82 -21.65
N ASP A 104 19.08 -3.11 -21.90
CA ASP A 104 20.06 -3.48 -20.85
C ASP A 104 20.18 -2.40 -19.76
N LYS A 105 20.14 -1.12 -20.13
CA LYS A 105 20.19 0.00 -19.17
C LYS A 105 18.97 0.01 -18.26
N ALA A 106 17.78 -0.21 -18.80
CA ALA A 106 16.53 -0.24 -18.04
C ALA A 106 16.41 -1.51 -17.20
N GLY A 107 16.79 -2.66 -17.76
CA GLY A 107 16.80 -3.95 -17.08
C GLY A 107 17.73 -3.94 -15.86
N SER A 108 18.96 -3.45 -16.00
CA SER A 108 19.91 -3.35 -14.90
C SER A 108 19.43 -2.42 -13.79
N ARG A 109 18.85 -1.25 -14.14
CA ARG A 109 18.25 -0.32 -13.17
C ARG A 109 17.08 -0.94 -12.43
N ASP A 110 16.24 -1.68 -13.13
CA ASP A 110 15.09 -2.36 -12.53
C ASP A 110 15.50 -3.44 -11.53
N GLN A 111 16.50 -4.25 -11.86
CA GLN A 111 17.06 -5.28 -10.97
C GLN A 111 17.63 -4.67 -9.68
N ILE A 112 18.43 -3.60 -9.79
CA ILE A 112 19.02 -2.90 -8.63
C ILE A 112 17.92 -2.34 -7.71
N LEU A 113 16.90 -1.70 -8.27
CA LEU A 113 15.84 -1.10 -7.48
C LEU A 113 14.92 -2.15 -6.85
N THR A 114 14.67 -3.24 -7.54
CA THR A 114 13.91 -4.38 -6.99
C THR A 114 14.66 -5.07 -5.86
N ALA A 115 15.97 -5.23 -6.00
CA ALA A 115 16.83 -5.78 -4.94
C ALA A 115 16.85 -4.87 -3.70
N LYS A 116 17.05 -3.56 -3.88
CA LYS A 116 17.01 -2.58 -2.77
C LYS A 116 15.67 -2.57 -2.05
N LYS A 117 14.54 -2.64 -2.79
CA LYS A 117 13.21 -2.68 -2.18
C LYS A 117 13.01 -3.93 -1.32
N LYS A 118 13.40 -5.10 -1.81
CA LYS A 118 13.36 -6.36 -1.05
C LYS A 118 14.23 -6.31 0.22
N GLU A 119 15.39 -5.65 0.17
CA GLU A 119 16.27 -5.48 1.32
C GLU A 119 15.64 -4.56 2.38
N ILE A 120 15.05 -3.44 1.96
CA ILE A 120 14.34 -2.50 2.84
C ILE A 120 13.14 -3.20 3.50
N GLU A 121 12.34 -3.92 2.74
CA GLU A 121 11.19 -4.67 3.27
C GLU A 121 11.63 -5.72 4.31
N LYS A 122 12.70 -6.49 4.04
CA LYS A 122 13.28 -7.43 5.01
C LYS A 122 13.73 -6.72 6.29
N THR A 123 14.40 -5.58 6.17
CA THR A 123 14.87 -4.79 7.31
C THR A 123 13.70 -4.26 8.14
N GLN A 124 12.63 -3.79 7.49
CA GLN A 124 11.42 -3.31 8.18
C GLN A 124 10.67 -4.45 8.89
N ILE A 125 10.59 -5.64 8.30
CA ILE A 125 9.98 -6.81 8.93
C ILE A 125 10.78 -7.22 10.17
N VAL A 126 12.11 -7.25 10.08
CA VAL A 126 13.00 -7.60 11.20
C VAL A 126 12.91 -6.54 12.32
N SER A 127 12.85 -5.26 11.99
CA SER A 127 12.70 -4.18 12.99
C SER A 127 11.33 -4.24 13.69
N LYS A 128 10.23 -4.45 12.95
CA LYS A 128 8.88 -4.65 13.53
C LYS A 128 8.82 -5.88 14.41
N SER A 129 9.45 -7.00 14.05
CA SER A 129 9.48 -8.21 14.89
C SER A 129 10.29 -8.01 16.17
N LYS A 130 11.40 -7.27 16.12
CA LYS A 130 12.21 -6.92 17.31
C LYS A 130 11.49 -5.95 18.24
N MET A 131 10.79 -4.92 17.71
CA MET A 131 9.97 -4.02 18.50
C MET A 131 8.81 -4.75 19.19
N SER A 132 8.10 -5.61 18.47
CA SER A 132 7.01 -6.39 19.09
C SER A 132 7.47 -7.34 20.18
N LYS A 133 8.69 -7.91 20.08
CA LYS A 133 9.31 -8.71 21.15
C LYS A 133 9.71 -7.88 22.36
N ALA A 134 10.26 -6.70 22.16
CA ALA A 134 10.64 -5.80 23.26
C ALA A 134 9.42 -5.24 23.97
N GLU A 135 8.37 -4.91 23.25
CA GLU A 135 7.10 -4.44 23.80
C GLU A 135 6.36 -5.54 24.57
N LYS A 136 6.30 -6.77 24.02
CA LYS A 136 5.80 -7.94 24.74
C LYS A 136 6.61 -8.24 26.03
N ALA A 137 7.92 -8.06 25.99
CA ALA A 137 8.77 -8.26 27.17
C ALA A 137 8.54 -7.18 28.23
N LYS A 138 8.33 -5.91 27.85
CA LYS A 138 7.94 -4.82 28.78
C LYS A 138 6.58 -5.09 29.40
N LEU A 139 5.57 -5.45 28.61
CA LEU A 139 4.22 -5.76 29.09
C LEU A 139 4.21 -6.96 30.04
N LYS A 140 5.06 -7.97 29.79
CA LYS A 140 5.21 -9.14 30.67
C LYS A 140 5.87 -8.76 32.01
N LYS A 141 6.84 -7.84 32.01
CA LYS A 141 7.48 -7.30 33.23
C LYS A 141 6.53 -6.40 34.04
N GLU A 142 5.71 -5.59 33.37
CA GLU A 142 4.69 -4.75 34.04
C GLU A 142 3.59 -5.60 34.70
N LYS A 143 3.08 -6.61 33.99
CA LYS A 143 2.12 -7.56 34.57
C LYS A 143 2.71 -8.35 35.72
N ALA A 144 3.96 -8.77 35.66
CA ALA A 144 4.63 -9.46 36.78
C ALA A 144 4.83 -8.53 38.01
N LYS A 145 5.09 -7.22 37.81
CA LYS A 145 5.15 -6.25 38.90
C LYS A 145 3.78 -5.94 39.54
N ALA A 146 2.73 -5.91 38.73
CA ALA A 146 1.36 -5.67 39.19
C ALA A 146 0.78 -6.87 39.99
N PHE A 147 1.22 -8.10 39.69
CA PHE A 147 0.75 -9.31 40.38
C PHE A 147 1.64 -9.76 41.54
N GLY A 148 2.81 -9.12 41.76
CA GLY A 148 3.78 -9.46 42.81
C GLY A 148 3.61 -8.72 44.12
N GLY A 149 2.56 -7.92 44.31
CA GLY A 149 2.33 -7.07 45.49
C GLY A 149 1.18 -7.51 46.36
N GLY A 150 1.05 -8.79 46.67
CA GLY A 150 -0.06 -9.25 47.52
C GLY A 150 0.22 -10.54 48.31
N SER A 151 1.29 -10.54 49.10
CA SER A 151 1.45 -11.53 50.19
C SER A 151 1.51 -10.83 51.54
N GLY A 152 0.39 -10.24 51.93
CA GLY A 152 0.14 -9.81 53.28
C GLY A 152 -0.37 -11.00 54.08
N GLN A 153 0.46 -11.49 54.99
CA GLN A 153 0.16 -12.53 55.96
C GLN A 153 -1.06 -12.13 56.77
N ALA A 154 -2.18 -12.81 56.62
CA ALA A 154 -3.24 -12.81 57.60
C ALA A 154 -2.81 -13.74 58.74
N LYS A 155 -2.32 -13.18 59.85
CA LYS A 155 -2.16 -13.86 61.12
C LYS A 155 -3.55 -14.32 61.59
N VAL A 156 -3.79 -15.59 61.57
CA VAL A 156 -4.93 -16.21 62.28
C VAL A 156 -4.68 -16.13 63.76
N ASN A 157 -5.47 -15.30 64.44
CA ASN A 157 -5.50 -15.19 65.90
C ASN A 157 -6.39 -16.34 66.44
N LYS A 158 -5.76 -17.41 66.90
CA LYS A 158 -6.39 -18.43 67.75
C LYS A 158 -6.42 -17.93 69.17
N ASN A 159 -7.52 -17.32 69.55
CA ASN A 159 -7.99 -17.36 70.98
C ASN A 159 -9.27 -16.56 71.07
N ALA A 160 -10.26 -17.20 71.55
CA ALA A 160 -11.44 -16.82 72.34
C ALA A 160 -12.60 -17.73 71.89
N GLY A 161 -13.01 -18.68 72.63
CA GLY A 161 -13.38 -18.64 74.03
C GLY A 161 -14.82 -19.13 74.11
N ARG A 162 -14.97 -20.37 74.43
CA ARG A 162 -16.02 -21.00 75.24
C ARG A 162 -16.96 -19.96 75.87
N TRP A 163 -18.26 -20.13 75.74
CA TRP A 163 -19.32 -20.00 76.74
C TRP A 163 -20.66 -20.48 76.19
N ASN A 164 -21.23 -21.52 76.90
CA ASN A 164 -22.61 -22.07 77.03
C ASN A 164 -23.39 -22.41 75.78
#